data_c69ba260dcf22f2db28ccd60f571d9f7
#
_entry.id   c69ba260dcf22f2db28ccd60f571d9f7
#
_cell.length_a   1.000
_cell.length_b   1.000
_cell.length_c   1.000
_cell.angle_alpha   90.00
_cell.angle_beta   90.00
_cell.angle_gamma   90.00
#
_symmetry.space_group_name_H-M   'P 1'
#
loop_
_entity.id
_entity.type
_entity.pdbx_description
1 polymer ?
#
loop_
_entity_poly.entity_id
_entity_poly.type
_entity_poly.pdbx_seq_one_letter_code
_entity_poly.pdbx_strand_id
1 'polypeptide(L)'
;MLGDYRIEGIVGVGRMGVVYLAIDRITGRAVALKVLRDDVSIDPVYRERFRREGELLASLSHPHIIPIHGMGEVDGELFIASRLVSSTLRNAIVAGPIAVDDAMKALACVASALDAAHAIGVVHRDVKPANVLVDPGPGEVYLGDFGLARDPEGEALTAPGQVLGTIDYMAPELLDGERVGAATDIYGLACLAVETLTGTVPYLRDTDAATMYAHIVEPPPSVSERRPELPKAVDDVLATGMAKDPDERQASAGGLVVEMLEAMNMPAPSCLAEAA
;
A
#
# COMPACT_ATOMS: atom_id res chain seq x y z
N MET A 1 17.44 -18.64 -13.01
CA MET A 1 17.77 -18.89 -11.58
C MET A 1 18.33 -17.62 -11.04
N LEU A 2 18.01 -17.24 -9.82
CA LEU A 2 18.59 -16.11 -9.12
C LEU A 2 19.08 -16.62 -7.76
N GLY A 3 20.38 -16.80 -7.58
CA GLY A 3 20.96 -17.42 -6.39
C GLY A 3 20.34 -18.77 -6.05
N ASP A 4 19.81 -18.90 -4.83
CA ASP A 4 19.14 -20.09 -4.34
C ASP A 4 17.65 -20.21 -4.80
N TYR A 5 17.14 -19.27 -5.59
CA TYR A 5 15.76 -19.26 -6.06
C TYR A 5 15.64 -19.82 -7.48
N ARG A 6 14.82 -20.86 -7.63
CA ARG A 6 14.46 -21.40 -8.95
C ARG A 6 13.18 -20.72 -9.42
N ILE A 7 13.31 -19.93 -10.48
CA ILE A 7 12.17 -19.22 -11.09
C ILE A 7 11.29 -20.24 -11.84
N GLU A 8 9.99 -20.21 -11.56
CA GLU A 8 8.96 -21.06 -12.16
C GLU A 8 8.10 -20.27 -13.17
N GLY A 9 7.91 -18.96 -12.96
CA GLY A 9 7.10 -18.13 -13.84
C GLY A 9 7.05 -16.68 -13.40
N ILE A 10 6.43 -15.83 -14.20
CA ILE A 10 6.18 -14.42 -13.87
C ILE A 10 4.80 -14.32 -13.23
N VAL A 11 4.73 -13.70 -12.05
CA VAL A 11 3.49 -13.34 -11.36
C VAL A 11 3.01 -11.95 -11.80
N GLY A 12 3.95 -11.00 -11.95
CA GLY A 12 3.62 -9.64 -12.36
C GLY A 12 4.86 -8.86 -12.80
N VAL A 13 4.62 -7.84 -13.63
CA VAL A 13 5.65 -6.89 -14.08
C VAL A 13 5.19 -5.50 -13.63
N GLY A 14 6.02 -4.86 -12.81
CA GLY A 14 5.76 -3.50 -12.31
C GLY A 14 6.86 -2.52 -12.71
N ARG A 15 6.65 -1.25 -12.37
CA ARG A 15 7.63 -0.18 -12.65
C ARG A 15 8.99 -0.44 -11.98
N MET A 16 8.97 -0.95 -10.75
CA MET A 16 10.18 -1.14 -9.94
C MET A 16 10.87 -2.49 -10.15
N GLY A 17 10.25 -3.42 -10.86
CA GLY A 17 10.80 -4.75 -11.04
C GLY A 17 9.79 -5.78 -11.52
N VAL A 18 10.24 -7.01 -11.52
CA VAL A 18 9.45 -8.18 -11.90
C VAL A 18 9.25 -9.07 -10.68
N VAL A 19 8.01 -9.51 -10.46
CA VAL A 19 7.67 -10.48 -9.43
C VAL A 19 7.56 -11.86 -10.07
N TYR A 20 8.37 -12.78 -9.62
CA TYR A 20 8.37 -14.17 -10.07
C TYR A 20 7.74 -15.09 -9.02
N LEU A 21 7.06 -16.12 -9.49
CA LEU A 21 6.88 -17.34 -8.73
C LEU A 21 8.24 -18.07 -8.71
N ALA A 22 8.77 -18.32 -7.53
CA ALA A 22 10.03 -19.05 -7.39
C ALA A 22 9.94 -20.09 -6.25
N ILE A 23 10.81 -21.09 -6.34
CA ILE A 23 11.03 -22.07 -5.27
C ILE A 23 12.39 -21.78 -4.62
N ASP A 24 12.36 -21.49 -3.33
CA ASP A 24 13.55 -21.46 -2.50
C ASP A 24 14.11 -22.88 -2.39
N ARG A 25 15.29 -23.11 -2.90
CA ARG A 25 15.93 -24.45 -3.00
C ARG A 25 16.42 -24.98 -1.65
N ILE A 26 16.62 -24.09 -0.66
CA ILE A 26 17.08 -24.48 0.68
C ILE A 26 15.90 -25.00 1.49
N THR A 27 14.76 -24.29 1.43
CA THR A 27 13.58 -24.61 2.24
C THR A 27 12.51 -25.42 1.49
N GLY A 28 12.59 -25.47 0.15
CA GLY A 28 11.57 -26.06 -0.72
C GLY A 28 10.28 -25.22 -0.82
N ARG A 29 10.26 -24.00 -0.26
CA ARG A 29 9.07 -23.15 -0.17
C ARG A 29 8.83 -22.39 -1.46
N ALA A 30 7.56 -22.30 -1.87
CA ALA A 30 7.15 -21.37 -2.92
C ALA A 30 7.11 -19.93 -2.36
N VAL A 31 7.69 -19.00 -3.10
CA VAL A 31 7.81 -17.59 -2.72
C VAL A 31 7.44 -16.66 -3.87
N ALA A 32 6.99 -15.46 -3.56
CA ALA A 32 6.98 -14.33 -4.48
C ALA A 32 8.36 -13.66 -4.43
N LEU A 33 9.11 -13.78 -5.53
CA LEU A 33 10.45 -13.22 -5.67
C LEU A 33 10.39 -11.95 -6.49
N LYS A 34 10.46 -10.80 -5.85
CA LYS A 34 10.53 -9.49 -6.50
C LYS A 34 11.98 -9.15 -6.78
N VAL A 35 12.32 -8.99 -8.06
CA VAL A 35 13.64 -8.57 -8.53
C VAL A 35 13.53 -7.14 -9.02
N LEU A 36 14.35 -6.26 -8.49
CA LEU A 36 14.34 -4.84 -8.83
C LEU A 36 15.06 -4.60 -10.16
N ARG A 37 14.62 -3.59 -10.89
CA ARG A 37 15.23 -3.21 -12.17
C ARG A 37 16.61 -2.58 -11.96
N ASP A 38 17.50 -2.76 -12.93
CA ASP A 38 18.87 -2.25 -12.91
C ASP A 38 18.95 -0.73 -12.78
N ASP A 39 18.06 -0.01 -13.49
CA ASP A 39 18.00 1.46 -13.46
C ASP A 39 17.69 2.03 -12.05
N VAL A 40 16.96 1.28 -11.24
CA VAL A 40 16.64 1.62 -9.85
C VAL A 40 17.76 1.21 -8.90
N SER A 41 18.49 0.14 -9.21
CA SER A 41 19.49 -0.46 -8.33
C SER A 41 20.91 0.10 -8.50
N ILE A 42 21.18 1.02 -9.44
CA ILE A 42 22.50 1.57 -9.70
C ILE A 42 22.97 2.55 -8.62
N ASP A 43 22.05 3.31 -8.00
CA ASP A 43 22.42 4.32 -7.00
C ASP A 43 22.86 3.67 -5.67
N PRO A 44 24.10 3.95 -5.19
CA PRO A 44 24.58 3.42 -3.91
C PRO A 44 23.75 3.87 -2.70
N VAL A 45 23.21 5.08 -2.71
CA VAL A 45 22.36 5.61 -1.62
C VAL A 45 21.05 4.83 -1.56
N TYR A 46 20.48 4.57 -2.74
CA TYR A 46 19.29 3.71 -2.86
C TYR A 46 19.54 2.30 -2.31
N ARG A 47 20.66 1.67 -2.67
CA ARG A 47 21.00 0.30 -2.21
C ARG A 47 21.14 0.22 -0.69
N GLU A 48 21.79 1.19 -0.08
CA GLU A 48 21.99 1.25 1.37
C GLU A 48 20.65 1.41 2.09
N ARG A 49 19.78 2.30 1.59
CA ARG A 49 18.42 2.50 2.12
C ARG A 49 17.57 1.22 1.97
N PHE A 50 17.57 0.59 0.78
CA PHE A 50 16.88 -0.67 0.54
C PHE A 50 17.27 -1.74 1.56
N ARG A 51 18.57 -1.89 1.84
CA ARG A 51 19.05 -2.84 2.85
C ARG A 51 18.52 -2.47 4.23
N ARG A 52 18.72 -1.22 4.65
CA ARG A 52 18.33 -0.77 6.00
C ARG A 52 16.83 -0.87 6.25
N GLU A 53 16.00 -0.33 5.36
CA GLU A 53 14.54 -0.39 5.50
C GLU A 53 14.04 -1.83 5.39
N GLY A 54 14.63 -2.62 4.49
CA GLY A 54 14.31 -4.04 4.32
C GLY A 54 14.67 -4.90 5.54
N GLU A 55 15.81 -4.67 6.17
CA GLU A 55 16.20 -5.34 7.42
C GLU A 55 15.23 -4.99 8.56
N LEU A 56 14.83 -3.73 8.67
CA LEU A 56 13.83 -3.30 9.65
C LEU A 56 12.49 -4.02 9.44
N LEU A 57 12.00 -4.04 8.20
CA LEU A 57 10.75 -4.74 7.87
C LEU A 57 10.85 -6.26 8.06
N ALA A 58 11.99 -6.86 7.70
CA ALA A 58 12.21 -8.30 7.91
C ALA A 58 12.28 -8.70 9.40
N SER A 59 12.67 -7.75 10.27
CA SER A 59 12.67 -7.95 11.72
C SER A 59 11.29 -7.77 12.36
N LEU A 60 10.35 -7.11 11.66
CA LEU A 60 9.00 -6.83 12.16
C LEU A 60 8.11 -8.06 11.93
N SER A 61 7.71 -8.71 13.02
CA SER A 61 6.70 -9.78 12.99
C SER A 61 5.32 -9.18 13.26
N HIS A 62 4.48 -9.13 12.24
CA HIS A 62 3.13 -8.58 12.36
C HIS A 62 2.13 -9.41 11.54
N PRO A 63 0.93 -9.73 12.04
CA PRO A 63 -0.03 -10.62 11.37
C PRO A 63 -0.49 -10.09 10.01
N HIS A 64 -0.43 -8.77 9.78
CA HIS A 64 -0.90 -8.11 8.57
C HIS A 64 0.21 -7.45 7.74
N ILE A 65 1.48 -7.71 8.03
CA ILE A 65 2.61 -7.41 7.13
C ILE A 65 3.03 -8.69 6.45
N ILE A 66 3.19 -8.65 5.13
CA ILE A 66 3.60 -9.83 4.36
C ILE A 66 4.95 -10.38 4.86
N PRO A 67 5.06 -11.65 5.27
CA PRO A 67 6.31 -12.21 5.74
C PRO A 67 7.41 -12.17 4.67
N ILE A 68 8.53 -11.55 5.00
CA ILE A 68 9.75 -11.55 4.18
C ILE A 68 10.56 -12.78 4.57
N HIS A 69 10.86 -13.65 3.60
CA HIS A 69 11.63 -14.88 3.79
C HIS A 69 13.12 -14.70 3.49
N GLY A 70 13.45 -13.70 2.70
CA GLY A 70 14.81 -13.36 2.35
C GLY A 70 14.88 -12.09 1.52
N MET A 71 16.00 -11.41 1.60
CA MET A 71 16.33 -10.27 0.76
C MET A 71 17.84 -10.23 0.57
N GLY A 72 18.27 -9.60 -0.50
CA GLY A 72 19.69 -9.49 -0.80
C GLY A 72 19.98 -9.03 -2.20
N GLU A 73 21.19 -9.41 -2.61
CA GLU A 73 21.73 -9.07 -3.93
C GLU A 73 22.40 -10.32 -4.54
N VAL A 74 22.09 -10.58 -5.81
CA VAL A 74 22.71 -11.64 -6.61
C VAL A 74 23.03 -11.07 -8.00
N ASP A 75 24.28 -11.21 -8.43
CA ASP A 75 24.78 -10.74 -9.73
C ASP A 75 24.49 -9.23 -9.99
N GLY A 76 24.44 -8.43 -8.94
CA GLY A 76 24.11 -7.01 -8.99
C GLY A 76 22.63 -6.68 -8.88
N GLU A 77 21.74 -7.66 -8.98
CA GLU A 77 20.29 -7.49 -8.87
C GLU A 77 19.82 -7.58 -7.41
N LEU A 78 19.10 -6.56 -6.95
CA LEU A 78 18.46 -6.56 -5.63
C LEU A 78 17.15 -7.36 -5.70
N PHE A 79 16.89 -8.17 -4.67
CA PHE A 79 15.67 -8.96 -4.59
C PHE A 79 15.06 -8.99 -3.19
N ILE A 80 13.74 -9.25 -3.15
CA ILE A 80 12.98 -9.59 -1.94
C ILE A 80 12.20 -10.87 -2.23
N ALA A 81 12.34 -11.87 -1.37
CA ALA A 81 11.53 -13.07 -1.35
C ALA A 81 10.52 -13.00 -0.21
N SER A 82 9.24 -13.03 -0.53
CA SER A 82 8.14 -12.96 0.45
C SER A 82 7.19 -14.14 0.31
N ARG A 83 6.26 -14.26 1.29
CA ARG A 83 5.14 -15.22 1.19
C ARG A 83 4.41 -15.01 -0.13
N LEU A 84 4.14 -16.12 -0.82
CA LEU A 84 3.32 -16.11 -2.03
C LEU A 84 1.84 -16.06 -1.63
N VAL A 85 1.15 -15.00 -2.08
CA VAL A 85 -0.30 -14.85 -1.97
C VAL A 85 -0.86 -14.64 -3.37
N SER A 86 -1.95 -15.32 -3.70
CA SER A 86 -2.45 -15.43 -5.07
C SER A 86 -3.42 -14.33 -5.49
N SER A 87 -3.91 -13.51 -4.56
CA SER A 87 -4.91 -12.47 -4.84
C SER A 87 -4.58 -11.16 -4.13
N THR A 88 -5.19 -10.08 -4.62
CA THR A 88 -5.07 -8.74 -4.06
C THR A 88 -6.45 -8.11 -3.84
N LEU A 89 -6.53 -7.07 -3.03
CA LEU A 89 -7.75 -6.27 -2.90
C LEU A 89 -8.17 -5.65 -4.24
N ARG A 90 -7.20 -5.35 -5.13
CA ARG A 90 -7.49 -4.91 -6.50
C ARG A 90 -8.32 -5.94 -7.27
N ASN A 91 -7.98 -7.23 -7.15
CA ASN A 91 -8.75 -8.30 -7.78
C ASN A 91 -10.18 -8.37 -7.24
N ALA A 92 -10.35 -8.19 -5.92
CA ALA A 92 -11.66 -8.17 -5.29
C ALA A 92 -12.52 -6.99 -5.76
N ILE A 93 -11.95 -5.78 -5.82
CA ILE A 93 -12.64 -4.56 -6.31
C ILE A 93 -13.09 -4.75 -7.77
N VAL A 94 -12.21 -5.27 -8.64
CA VAL A 94 -12.53 -5.51 -10.05
C VAL A 94 -13.61 -6.59 -10.23
N ALA A 95 -13.68 -7.58 -9.33
CA ALA A 95 -14.69 -8.62 -9.36
C ALA A 95 -16.11 -8.11 -9.02
N GLY A 96 -16.22 -6.97 -8.34
CA GLY A 96 -17.50 -6.35 -8.00
C GLY A 96 -17.52 -5.67 -6.62
N PRO A 97 -18.68 -5.19 -6.20
CA PRO A 97 -18.85 -4.51 -4.91
C PRO A 97 -18.44 -5.40 -3.73
N ILE A 98 -17.60 -4.87 -2.85
CA ILE A 98 -17.19 -5.53 -1.61
C ILE A 98 -18.20 -5.21 -0.51
N ALA A 99 -18.59 -6.21 0.30
CA ALA A 99 -19.44 -5.98 1.46
C ALA A 99 -18.76 -5.02 2.44
N VAL A 100 -19.54 -4.15 3.11
CA VAL A 100 -18.97 -3.12 4.01
C VAL A 100 -18.14 -3.75 5.12
N ASP A 101 -18.63 -4.86 5.71
CA ASP A 101 -17.91 -5.58 6.76
C ASP A 101 -16.54 -6.11 6.29
N ASP A 102 -16.46 -6.68 5.08
CA ASP A 102 -15.22 -7.19 4.50
C ASP A 102 -14.27 -6.03 4.14
N ALA A 103 -14.80 -4.93 3.60
CA ALA A 103 -14.03 -3.72 3.31
C ALA A 103 -13.40 -3.15 4.59
N MET A 104 -14.21 -2.98 5.64
CA MET A 104 -13.73 -2.43 6.92
C MET A 104 -12.73 -3.36 7.61
N LYS A 105 -12.92 -4.69 7.52
CA LYS A 105 -11.94 -5.66 8.00
C LYS A 105 -10.60 -5.53 7.26
N ALA A 106 -10.63 -5.44 5.93
CA ALA A 106 -9.41 -5.27 5.15
C ALA A 106 -8.68 -3.96 5.48
N LEU A 107 -9.41 -2.85 5.56
CA LEU A 107 -8.86 -1.55 5.93
C LEU A 107 -8.27 -1.54 7.34
N ALA A 108 -8.92 -2.21 8.30
CA ALA A 108 -8.42 -2.34 9.67
C ALA A 108 -7.10 -3.13 9.74
N CYS A 109 -6.98 -4.21 8.97
CA CYS A 109 -5.74 -4.99 8.87
C CYS A 109 -4.61 -4.16 8.25
N VAL A 110 -4.90 -3.37 7.20
CA VAL A 110 -3.94 -2.46 6.57
C VAL A 110 -3.50 -1.36 7.54
N ALA A 111 -4.45 -0.75 8.26
CA ALA A 111 -4.16 0.28 9.25
C ALA A 111 -3.24 -0.22 10.38
N SER A 112 -3.53 -1.41 10.92
CA SER A 112 -2.69 -2.07 11.92
C SER A 112 -1.27 -2.32 11.42
N ALA A 113 -1.13 -2.76 10.15
CA ALA A 113 0.17 -2.96 9.52
C ALA A 113 0.95 -1.64 9.33
N LEU A 114 0.27 -0.56 8.94
CA LEU A 114 0.87 0.76 8.79
C LEU A 114 1.35 1.31 10.13
N ASP A 115 0.52 1.26 11.16
CA ASP A 115 0.89 1.76 12.50
C ASP A 115 2.09 0.99 13.07
N ALA A 116 2.16 -0.33 12.87
CA ALA A 116 3.32 -1.14 13.27
C ALA A 116 4.60 -0.74 12.52
N ALA A 117 4.52 -0.44 11.22
CA ALA A 117 5.65 0.04 10.42
C ALA A 117 6.08 1.46 10.85
N HIS A 118 5.12 2.35 11.07
CA HIS A 118 5.38 3.72 11.52
C HIS A 118 6.06 3.75 12.89
N ALA A 119 5.71 2.85 13.81
CA ALA A 119 6.33 2.73 15.13
C ALA A 119 7.85 2.47 15.07
N ILE A 120 8.33 1.83 14.00
CA ILE A 120 9.76 1.59 13.75
C ILE A 120 10.39 2.58 12.76
N GLY A 121 9.64 3.64 12.38
CA GLY A 121 10.12 4.70 11.48
C GLY A 121 10.09 4.33 9.99
N VAL A 122 9.36 3.29 9.60
CA VAL A 122 9.19 2.89 8.19
C VAL A 122 7.87 3.44 7.66
N VAL A 123 7.93 4.17 6.54
CA VAL A 123 6.77 4.70 5.80
C VAL A 123 6.56 3.89 4.53
N HIS A 124 5.31 3.53 4.24
CA HIS A 124 4.98 2.65 3.11
C HIS A 124 5.07 3.36 1.75
N ARG A 125 4.55 4.59 1.63
CA ARG A 125 4.61 5.48 0.45
C ARG A 125 3.88 4.98 -0.81
N ASP A 126 3.24 3.81 -0.78
CA ASP A 126 2.54 3.22 -1.94
C ASP A 126 1.30 2.42 -1.51
N VAL A 127 0.50 3.00 -0.60
CA VAL A 127 -0.75 2.37 -0.11
C VAL A 127 -1.78 2.37 -1.24
N LYS A 128 -2.12 1.18 -1.74
CA LYS A 128 -3.09 0.98 -2.85
C LYS A 128 -3.59 -0.47 -2.89
N PRO A 129 -4.74 -0.77 -3.55
CA PRO A 129 -5.32 -2.11 -3.57
C PRO A 129 -4.41 -3.21 -4.13
N ALA A 130 -3.49 -2.88 -5.03
CA ALA A 130 -2.57 -3.86 -5.60
C ALA A 130 -1.52 -4.36 -4.58
N ASN A 131 -1.24 -3.56 -3.55
CA ASN A 131 -0.28 -3.87 -2.49
C ASN A 131 -0.95 -4.48 -1.25
N VAL A 132 -2.28 -4.59 -1.23
CA VAL A 132 -3.05 -5.30 -0.20
C VAL A 132 -3.32 -6.71 -0.71
N LEU A 133 -2.60 -7.68 -0.16
CA LEU A 133 -2.65 -9.08 -0.53
C LEU A 133 -3.75 -9.77 0.29
N VAL A 134 -4.58 -10.55 -0.38
CA VAL A 134 -5.71 -11.26 0.25
C VAL A 134 -5.56 -12.75 -0.04
N ASP A 135 -5.42 -13.54 1.03
CA ASP A 135 -5.40 -15.00 0.90
C ASP A 135 -6.84 -15.54 0.80
N PRO A 136 -7.24 -16.14 -0.33
CA PRO A 136 -8.62 -16.56 -0.53
C PRO A 136 -9.09 -17.67 0.41
N GLY A 137 -8.18 -18.45 0.99
CA GLY A 137 -8.49 -19.57 1.87
C GLY A 137 -8.90 -19.10 3.27
N PRO A 138 -7.94 -18.62 4.11
CA PRO A 138 -8.24 -18.16 5.46
C PRO A 138 -8.82 -16.75 5.52
N GLY A 139 -8.86 -16.00 4.40
CA GLY A 139 -9.29 -14.60 4.36
C GLY A 139 -8.32 -13.67 5.09
N GLU A 140 -7.05 -14.05 5.16
CA GLU A 140 -5.99 -13.23 5.75
C GLU A 140 -5.63 -12.08 4.83
N VAL A 141 -5.43 -10.90 5.41
CA VAL A 141 -5.05 -9.68 4.69
C VAL A 141 -3.66 -9.27 5.10
N TYR A 142 -2.81 -8.98 4.11
CA TYR A 142 -1.44 -8.52 4.32
C TYR A 142 -1.16 -7.26 3.53
N LEU A 143 -0.47 -6.33 4.13
CA LEU A 143 0.16 -5.21 3.42
C LEU A 143 1.54 -5.67 2.93
N GLY A 144 1.78 -5.51 1.65
CA GLY A 144 3.05 -5.86 1.00
C GLY A 144 3.59 -4.70 0.18
N ASP A 145 4.72 -4.93 -0.45
CA ASP A 145 5.35 -3.95 -1.35
C ASP A 145 5.58 -2.58 -0.68
N PHE A 146 6.13 -2.59 0.55
CA PHE A 146 6.64 -1.37 1.17
C PHE A 146 7.57 -0.65 0.19
N GLY A 147 7.38 0.65 0.05
CA GLY A 147 8.05 1.49 -0.95
C GLY A 147 9.56 1.62 -0.75
N LEU A 148 10.25 0.52 -0.39
CA LEU A 148 11.70 0.43 -0.24
C LEU A 148 12.45 0.94 -1.47
N ALA A 149 11.75 1.02 -2.59
CA ALA A 149 12.26 1.41 -3.89
C ALA A 149 11.95 2.88 -4.27
N ARG A 150 11.35 3.69 -3.39
CA ARG A 150 11.03 5.11 -3.67
C ARG A 150 12.00 6.05 -3.00
N ASP A 151 12.52 7.03 -3.74
CA ASP A 151 13.36 8.08 -3.17
C ASP A 151 12.52 9.04 -2.31
N PRO A 152 12.89 9.31 -1.03
CA PRO A 152 12.22 10.30 -0.21
C PRO A 152 12.51 11.74 -0.62
N GLU A 153 13.61 12.00 -1.35
CA GLU A 153 14.08 13.35 -1.70
C GLU A 153 13.76 13.76 -3.15
N GLY A 154 12.95 12.93 -3.86
CA GLY A 154 12.35 13.37 -5.11
C GLY A 154 13.07 12.95 -6.38
N GLU A 155 12.72 11.79 -6.91
CA GLU A 155 12.54 11.78 -8.36
C GLU A 155 11.22 12.52 -8.65
N ALA A 156 11.33 13.68 -9.25
CA ALA A 156 10.18 14.38 -9.82
C ALA A 156 9.40 13.36 -10.67
N LEU A 157 8.14 13.12 -10.32
CA LEU A 157 7.20 12.19 -10.98
C LEU A 157 6.91 12.54 -12.46
N THR A 158 7.81 13.30 -13.10
CA THR A 158 7.60 14.00 -14.37
C THR A 158 8.14 13.29 -15.62
N ALA A 159 8.46 12.01 -15.56
CA ALA A 159 8.73 11.30 -16.81
C ALA A 159 7.40 10.98 -17.53
N PRO A 160 7.10 11.62 -18.69
CA PRO A 160 5.85 11.40 -19.41
C PRO A 160 5.70 9.90 -19.78
N GLY A 161 4.55 9.31 -19.41
CA GLY A 161 4.16 7.96 -19.85
C GLY A 161 4.43 6.83 -18.86
N GLN A 162 4.84 7.07 -17.60
CA GLN A 162 5.27 6.01 -16.67
C GLN A 162 4.40 5.81 -15.41
N VAL A 163 3.24 6.48 -15.26
CA VAL A 163 2.54 6.55 -13.96
C VAL A 163 1.14 5.96 -13.99
N LEU A 164 0.91 4.86 -14.67
CA LEU A 164 -0.43 4.23 -14.65
C LEU A 164 -0.75 3.62 -13.28
N GLY A 165 -1.77 4.14 -12.57
CA GLY A 165 -2.41 3.51 -11.41
C GLY A 165 -1.82 3.82 -10.03
N THR A 166 -0.73 4.56 -9.91
CA THR A 166 -0.17 4.97 -8.60
C THR A 166 -0.62 6.37 -8.19
N ILE A 167 -0.89 7.26 -9.14
CA ILE A 167 -1.31 8.65 -8.89
C ILE A 167 -2.63 8.70 -8.12
N ASP A 168 -3.53 7.76 -8.36
CA ASP A 168 -4.88 7.73 -7.77
C ASP A 168 -4.94 7.71 -6.24
N TYR A 169 -3.80 7.42 -5.57
CA TYR A 169 -3.67 7.31 -4.11
C TYR A 169 -2.60 8.24 -3.55
N MET A 170 -2.03 9.11 -4.38
CA MET A 170 -0.84 9.87 -4.04
C MET A 170 -1.20 11.09 -3.20
N ALA A 171 -0.54 11.22 -2.06
CA ALA A 171 -0.71 12.38 -1.18
C ALA A 171 -0.13 13.64 -1.82
N PRO A 172 -0.73 14.84 -1.56
CA PRO A 172 -0.26 16.12 -2.11
C PRO A 172 1.23 16.37 -1.90
N GLU A 173 1.75 16.12 -0.70
CA GLU A 173 3.15 16.32 -0.36
C GLU A 173 4.12 15.44 -1.17
N LEU A 174 3.67 14.27 -1.65
CA LEU A 174 4.46 13.45 -2.57
C LEU A 174 4.54 14.06 -3.97
N LEU A 175 3.52 14.81 -4.38
CA LEU A 175 3.48 15.50 -5.67
C LEU A 175 4.32 16.78 -5.65
N ASP A 176 4.36 17.47 -4.51
CA ASP A 176 5.07 18.72 -4.31
C ASP A 176 6.53 18.52 -3.88
N GLY A 177 6.96 17.27 -3.64
CA GLY A 177 8.31 16.93 -3.21
C GLY A 177 8.61 17.37 -1.77
N GLU A 178 7.58 17.47 -0.95
CA GLU A 178 7.69 17.84 0.46
C GLU A 178 8.02 16.62 1.36
N ARG A 179 8.16 16.88 2.66
CA ARG A 179 8.54 15.85 3.63
C ARG A 179 7.48 14.76 3.76
N VAL A 180 7.86 13.53 3.47
CA VAL A 180 7.04 12.32 3.55
C VAL A 180 7.08 11.73 4.97
N GLY A 181 5.94 11.31 5.49
CA GLY A 181 5.82 10.72 6.82
C GLY A 181 4.61 9.79 6.95
N ALA A 182 4.28 9.40 8.19
CA ALA A 182 3.11 8.57 8.48
C ALA A 182 1.80 9.14 7.89
N ALA A 183 1.64 10.46 7.93
CA ALA A 183 0.48 11.15 7.38
C ALA A 183 0.30 10.91 5.87
N THR A 184 1.38 10.67 5.13
CA THR A 184 1.33 10.31 3.70
C THR A 184 0.62 8.98 3.48
N ASP A 185 0.89 7.99 4.33
CA ASP A 185 0.24 6.68 4.26
C ASP A 185 -1.22 6.76 4.71
N ILE A 186 -1.55 7.64 5.66
CA ILE A 186 -2.94 7.88 6.09
C ILE A 186 -3.77 8.43 4.94
N TYR A 187 -3.23 9.38 4.15
CA TYR A 187 -3.89 9.86 2.94
C TYR A 187 -4.11 8.73 1.93
N GLY A 188 -3.08 7.92 1.67
CA GLY A 188 -3.19 6.76 0.79
C GLY A 188 -4.24 5.74 1.28
N LEU A 189 -4.31 5.51 2.60
CA LEU A 189 -5.32 4.65 3.22
C LEU A 189 -6.74 5.22 3.07
N ALA A 190 -6.92 6.53 3.20
CA ALA A 190 -8.21 7.17 2.96
C ALA A 190 -8.65 7.04 1.49
N CYS A 191 -7.72 7.21 0.53
CA CYS A 191 -7.98 6.95 -0.88
C CYS A 191 -8.34 5.47 -1.14
N LEU A 192 -7.61 4.55 -0.53
CA LEU A 192 -7.89 3.10 -0.57
C LEU A 192 -9.29 2.80 -0.02
N ALA A 193 -9.69 3.46 1.09
CA ALA A 193 -11.01 3.29 1.68
C ALA A 193 -12.12 3.77 0.74
N VAL A 194 -11.96 4.93 0.10
CA VAL A 194 -12.92 5.43 -0.91
C VAL A 194 -13.11 4.38 -2.00
N GLU A 195 -12.05 3.86 -2.61
CA GLU A 195 -12.17 2.90 -3.70
C GLU A 195 -12.72 1.55 -3.21
N THR A 196 -12.27 1.05 -2.05
CA THR A 196 -12.75 -0.23 -1.52
C THR A 196 -14.25 -0.20 -1.23
N LEU A 197 -14.75 0.93 -0.72
CA LEU A 197 -16.17 1.12 -0.41
C LEU A 197 -17.02 1.40 -1.65
N THR A 198 -16.50 2.13 -2.65
CA THR A 198 -17.30 2.61 -3.77
C THR A 198 -17.01 1.91 -5.11
N GLY A 199 -15.92 1.16 -5.20
CA GLY A 199 -15.43 0.56 -6.44
C GLY A 199 -14.73 1.57 -7.38
N THR A 200 -14.55 2.82 -6.96
CA THR A 200 -14.00 3.88 -7.81
C THR A 200 -13.02 4.74 -7.02
N VAL A 201 -11.88 5.06 -7.63
CA VAL A 201 -10.86 5.94 -7.05
C VAL A 201 -11.43 7.31 -6.67
N PRO A 202 -10.82 8.03 -5.73
CA PRO A 202 -11.31 9.36 -5.31
C PRO A 202 -11.52 10.31 -6.49
N TYR A 203 -10.50 10.46 -7.33
CA TYR A 203 -10.48 11.40 -8.44
C TYR A 203 -10.25 10.66 -9.76
N LEU A 204 -11.33 10.21 -10.41
CA LEU A 204 -11.24 9.62 -11.74
C LEU A 204 -11.17 10.75 -12.78
N ARG A 205 -10.03 10.85 -13.49
CA ARG A 205 -9.77 11.87 -14.52
C ARG A 205 -9.19 11.23 -15.78
N ASP A 206 -9.30 11.93 -16.92
CA ASP A 206 -8.84 11.43 -18.21
C ASP A 206 -7.31 11.48 -18.37
N THR A 207 -6.61 12.25 -17.52
CA THR A 207 -5.16 12.41 -17.59
C THR A 207 -4.53 12.40 -16.21
N ASP A 208 -3.30 11.88 -16.12
CA ASP A 208 -2.49 11.87 -14.90
C ASP A 208 -2.35 13.27 -14.31
N ALA A 209 -2.11 14.29 -15.14
CA ALA A 209 -1.97 15.67 -14.70
C ALA A 209 -3.27 16.21 -14.05
N ALA A 210 -4.43 15.83 -14.58
CA ALA A 210 -5.72 16.23 -14.00
C ALA A 210 -5.98 15.47 -12.68
N THR A 211 -5.58 14.21 -12.56
CA THR A 211 -5.65 13.46 -11.30
C THR A 211 -4.73 14.06 -10.24
N MET A 212 -3.47 14.38 -10.59
CA MET A 212 -2.54 15.06 -9.68
C MET A 212 -3.08 16.40 -9.19
N TYR A 213 -3.59 17.21 -10.12
CA TYR A 213 -4.23 18.49 -9.77
C TYR A 213 -5.39 18.31 -8.80
N ALA A 214 -6.24 17.29 -9.00
CA ALA A 214 -7.36 17.01 -8.12
C ALA A 214 -6.88 16.61 -6.70
N HIS A 215 -5.82 15.81 -6.58
CA HIS A 215 -5.22 15.48 -5.28
C HIS A 215 -4.70 16.71 -4.54
N ILE A 216 -4.18 17.70 -5.25
CA ILE A 216 -3.64 18.94 -4.64
C ILE A 216 -4.76 19.89 -4.20
N VAL A 217 -5.81 20.08 -5.03
CA VAL A 217 -6.74 21.22 -4.83
C VAL A 217 -8.20 20.85 -4.64
N GLU A 218 -8.65 19.70 -5.16
CA GLU A 218 -10.08 19.38 -5.11
C GLU A 218 -10.47 18.77 -3.74
N PRO A 219 -11.69 19.07 -3.24
CA PRO A 219 -12.19 18.44 -2.03
C PRO A 219 -12.36 16.92 -2.23
N PRO A 220 -12.27 16.12 -1.17
CA PRO A 220 -12.54 14.69 -1.23
C PRO A 220 -13.97 14.41 -1.71
N PRO A 221 -14.18 13.28 -2.43
CA PRO A 221 -15.52 12.91 -2.91
C PRO A 221 -16.38 12.40 -1.74
N SER A 222 -17.70 12.58 -1.84
CA SER A 222 -18.65 11.96 -0.92
C SER A 222 -18.81 10.47 -1.25
N VAL A 223 -18.47 9.59 -0.29
CA VAL A 223 -18.71 8.15 -0.42
C VAL A 223 -20.17 7.81 -0.18
N SER A 224 -20.89 8.57 0.65
CA SER A 224 -22.33 8.37 0.90
C SER A 224 -23.19 8.71 -0.33
N GLU A 225 -22.74 9.60 -1.21
CA GLU A 225 -23.40 9.84 -2.52
C GLU A 225 -23.15 8.69 -3.51
N ARG A 226 -21.95 8.09 -3.49
CA ARG A 226 -21.60 6.96 -4.36
C ARG A 226 -22.18 5.64 -3.87
N ARG A 227 -22.38 5.50 -2.55
CA ARG A 227 -22.88 4.31 -1.86
C ARG A 227 -23.89 4.71 -0.77
N PRO A 228 -25.18 4.89 -1.12
CA PRO A 228 -26.20 5.50 -0.27
C PRO A 228 -26.54 4.75 1.04
N GLU A 229 -26.13 3.49 1.17
CA GLU A 229 -26.26 2.76 2.44
C GLU A 229 -25.24 3.19 3.51
N LEU A 230 -24.20 3.95 3.14
CA LEU A 230 -23.21 4.46 4.08
C LEU A 230 -23.72 5.75 4.73
N PRO A 231 -23.53 5.93 6.05
CA PRO A 231 -23.91 7.15 6.75
C PRO A 231 -23.02 8.32 6.32
N LYS A 232 -23.62 9.51 6.21
CA LYS A 232 -22.91 10.72 5.79
C LYS A 232 -21.71 11.08 6.68
N ALA A 233 -21.73 10.68 7.95
CA ALA A 233 -20.62 10.90 8.88
C ALA A 233 -19.28 10.29 8.39
N VAL A 234 -19.33 9.27 7.53
CA VAL A 234 -18.12 8.69 6.93
C VAL A 234 -17.43 9.66 5.96
N ASP A 235 -18.19 10.51 5.27
CA ASP A 235 -17.64 11.53 4.37
C ASP A 235 -16.74 12.50 5.14
N ASP A 236 -17.14 12.93 6.33
CA ASP A 236 -16.38 13.86 7.18
C ASP A 236 -15.07 13.22 7.67
N VAL A 237 -15.11 11.94 8.05
CA VAL A 237 -13.92 11.18 8.48
C VAL A 237 -12.92 11.03 7.33
N LEU A 238 -13.40 10.64 6.15
CA LEU A 238 -12.55 10.50 4.96
C LEU A 238 -12.02 11.85 4.47
N ALA A 239 -12.80 12.93 4.61
CA ALA A 239 -12.35 14.29 4.30
C ALA A 239 -11.15 14.70 5.19
N THR A 240 -11.18 14.36 6.46
CA THR A 240 -10.04 14.55 7.38
C THR A 240 -8.83 13.72 6.93
N GLY A 241 -9.00 12.41 6.64
CA GLY A 241 -7.90 11.55 6.16
C GLY A 241 -7.30 11.98 4.82
N MET A 242 -8.09 12.67 3.98
CA MET A 242 -7.68 13.25 2.71
C MET A 242 -7.40 14.76 2.78
N ALA A 243 -7.23 15.33 3.99
CA ALA A 243 -6.83 16.73 4.13
C ALA A 243 -5.54 17.02 3.35
N LYS A 244 -5.47 18.21 2.75
CA LYS A 244 -4.31 18.59 1.92
C LYS A 244 -3.09 18.84 2.79
N ASP A 245 -3.27 19.49 3.94
CA ASP A 245 -2.25 19.63 4.97
C ASP A 245 -2.12 18.30 5.73
N PRO A 246 -0.91 17.68 5.75
CA PRO A 246 -0.66 16.46 6.52
C PRO A 246 -0.96 16.57 8.01
N ASP A 247 -0.79 17.76 8.59
CA ASP A 247 -1.01 18.01 10.02
C ASP A 247 -2.49 18.05 10.42
N GLU A 248 -3.40 18.17 9.44
CA GLU A 248 -4.86 18.12 9.65
C GLU A 248 -5.43 16.71 9.61
N ARG A 249 -4.64 15.68 9.24
CA ARG A 249 -5.07 14.29 9.14
C ARG A 249 -5.10 13.62 10.52
N GLN A 250 -5.74 12.45 10.60
CA GLN A 250 -5.72 11.63 11.81
C GLN A 250 -4.28 11.35 12.26
N ALA A 251 -4.08 11.17 13.57
CA ALA A 251 -2.77 10.96 14.17
C ALA A 251 -2.16 9.57 13.84
N SER A 252 -2.99 8.58 13.45
CA SER A 252 -2.57 7.23 13.08
C SER A 252 -3.51 6.62 12.04
N ALA A 253 -3.03 5.60 11.33
CA ALA A 253 -3.83 4.84 10.38
C ALA A 253 -4.99 4.11 11.07
N GLY A 254 -4.74 3.54 12.26
CA GLY A 254 -5.76 2.94 13.11
C GLY A 254 -6.81 3.94 13.54
N GLY A 255 -6.41 5.18 13.86
CA GLY A 255 -7.32 6.27 14.21
C GLY A 255 -8.33 6.57 13.11
N LEU A 256 -7.89 6.68 11.86
CA LEU A 256 -8.77 6.85 10.70
C LEU A 256 -9.84 5.74 10.62
N VAL A 257 -9.42 4.48 10.74
CA VAL A 257 -10.35 3.34 10.61
C VAL A 257 -11.28 3.24 11.81
N VAL A 258 -10.83 3.54 13.03
CA VAL A 258 -11.67 3.59 14.22
C VAL A 258 -12.78 4.63 14.06
N GLU A 259 -12.44 5.86 13.65
CA GLU A 259 -13.42 6.91 13.38
C GLU A 259 -14.44 6.51 12.29
N MET A 260 -13.99 5.81 11.22
CA MET A 260 -14.90 5.27 10.21
C MET A 260 -15.86 4.22 10.79
N LEU A 261 -15.36 3.30 11.62
CA LEU A 261 -16.20 2.27 12.28
C LEU A 261 -17.22 2.92 13.21
N GLU A 262 -16.82 3.91 14.00
CA GLU A 262 -17.71 4.69 14.86
C GLU A 262 -18.80 5.41 14.05
N ALA A 263 -18.42 6.08 12.97
CA ALA A 263 -19.34 6.75 12.05
C ALA A 263 -20.37 5.77 11.43
N MET A 264 -19.98 4.51 11.21
CA MET A 264 -20.85 3.45 10.69
C MET A 264 -21.60 2.66 11.78
N ASN A 265 -21.34 2.92 13.06
CA ASN A 265 -21.88 2.15 14.18
C ASN A 265 -21.47 0.65 14.14
N MET A 266 -20.25 0.37 13.67
CA MET A 266 -19.70 -0.98 13.50
C MET A 266 -18.73 -1.34 14.63
N PRO A 267 -18.68 -2.61 15.07
CA PRO A 267 -17.68 -3.04 16.05
C PRO A 267 -16.28 -3.04 15.46
N ALA A 268 -15.27 -2.75 16.28
CA ALA A 268 -13.89 -2.82 15.87
C ALA A 268 -13.47 -4.28 15.58
N PRO A 269 -12.88 -4.59 14.43
CA PRO A 269 -12.28 -5.88 14.12
C PRO A 269 -11.08 -6.18 15.05
N SER A 270 -10.81 -7.48 15.32
CA SER A 270 -9.73 -7.92 16.20
C SER A 270 -8.34 -7.43 15.79
N CYS A 271 -8.11 -7.22 14.48
CA CYS A 271 -6.84 -6.74 13.95
C CYS A 271 -6.44 -5.33 14.42
N LEU A 272 -7.37 -4.49 14.89
CA LEU A 272 -7.05 -3.20 15.53
C LEU A 272 -6.70 -3.34 17.01
N ALA A 273 -7.14 -4.41 17.68
CA ALA A 273 -6.85 -4.65 19.08
C ALA A 273 -5.43 -5.20 19.33
N GLU A 274 -4.81 -5.77 18.32
CA GLU A 274 -3.46 -6.39 18.40
C GLU A 274 -2.32 -5.38 18.21
N ALA A 275 -2.62 -4.14 17.84
CA ALA A 275 -1.65 -3.05 17.60
C ALA A 275 -1.42 -2.13 18.81
N ALA A 276 -2.13 -2.34 19.91
CA ALA A 276 -1.98 -1.62 21.18
C ALA A 276 -1.15 -2.45 22.16
#